data_c8424609cd320bc92f09228e4dda64b8
#
_entry.id   c8424609cd320bc92f09228e4dda64b8
#
_cell.length_a   1.000
_cell.length_b   1.000
_cell.length_c   1.000
_cell.angle_alpha   90.00
_cell.angle_beta   90.00
_cell.angle_gamma   90.00
#
_symmetry.space_group_name_H-M   'P 1'
#
loop_
_entity.id
_entity.type
_entity.pdbx_description
1 polymer ?
#
loop_
_entity_poly.entity_id
_entity_poly.type
_entity_poly.pdbx_seq_one_letter_code
_entity_poly.pdbx_strand_id
1 'polypeptide(L)'
;IYDDRSVAVTTIPLRHRIPCCGFLFEEKQRPNHIIRDMVDFYKVPVYELNRIKNGADFVTSEGEVIPNHRLTRPSAPARKYAYCSDTIYRPEIVEQIKGVDLLFHEATFAQTEQVRARETHHTTAAQAAQIALNAEVKQLVIGHFSARYEDESVLLNEAAAIFPQTVLARENMCITINNYTDTRDYDPL
;
A
#
# COMPACT_ATOMS: atom_id res chain seq x y z
N ILE A 1 -13.68 6.68 6.91
CA ILE A 1 -15.00 6.04 6.84
C ILE A 1 -15.07 4.71 7.60
N TYR A 2 -13.94 4.08 7.82
CA TYR A 2 -13.82 2.86 8.62
C TYR A 2 -12.51 2.90 9.41
N ASP A 3 -12.55 2.46 10.67
CA ASP A 3 -11.37 2.38 11.53
C ASP A 3 -11.57 1.30 12.60
N ASP A 4 -10.70 0.26 12.59
CA ASP A 4 -10.69 -0.78 13.60
C ASP A 4 -9.27 -1.03 14.14
N ARG A 5 -9.02 -2.18 14.79
CA ARG A 5 -7.70 -2.52 15.33
C ARG A 5 -6.66 -2.86 14.26
N SER A 6 -7.09 -3.16 13.04
CA SER A 6 -6.24 -3.73 11.99
C SER A 6 -6.05 -2.80 10.80
N VAL A 7 -7.09 -2.05 10.43
CA VAL A 7 -7.08 -1.21 9.23
C VAL A 7 -7.86 0.09 9.44
N ALA A 8 -7.37 1.16 8.84
CA ALA A 8 -8.11 2.40 8.63
C ALA A 8 -8.41 2.57 7.14
N VAL A 9 -9.62 3.06 6.81
CA VAL A 9 -10.01 3.38 5.44
C VAL A 9 -10.47 4.83 5.38
N THR A 10 -9.81 5.61 4.53
CA THR A 10 -10.15 7.01 4.27
C THR A 10 -10.55 7.22 2.81
N THR A 11 -11.35 8.25 2.53
CA THR A 11 -11.71 8.61 1.16
C THR A 11 -10.61 9.44 0.51
N ILE A 12 -10.40 9.21 -0.79
CA ILE A 12 -9.55 10.04 -1.65
C ILE A 12 -10.49 10.90 -2.51
N PRO A 13 -10.40 12.23 -2.48
CA PRO A 13 -11.28 13.09 -3.28
C PRO A 13 -10.96 12.93 -4.77
N LEU A 14 -11.87 12.33 -5.52
CA LEU A 14 -11.78 12.18 -6.97
C LEU A 14 -12.76 13.13 -7.67
N ARG A 15 -12.68 13.23 -9.00
CA ARG A 15 -13.54 14.09 -9.78
C ARG A 15 -13.98 13.41 -11.07
N HIS A 16 -15.28 13.15 -11.16
CA HIS A 16 -15.95 12.63 -12.34
C HIS A 16 -17.23 13.44 -12.62
N ARG A 17 -18.05 13.02 -13.57
CA ARG A 17 -19.34 13.66 -13.91
C ARG A 17 -20.35 13.63 -12.76
N ILE A 18 -20.30 12.54 -11.98
CA ILE A 18 -21.05 12.38 -10.74
C ILE A 18 -20.08 12.44 -9.56
N PRO A 19 -20.53 12.82 -8.35
CA PRO A 19 -19.68 12.76 -7.16
C PRO A 19 -19.10 11.36 -6.94
N CYS A 20 -17.80 11.27 -6.81
CA CYS A 20 -17.09 10.01 -6.59
C CYS A 20 -15.91 10.21 -5.64
N CYS A 21 -15.43 9.13 -5.07
CA CYS A 21 -14.21 9.10 -4.26
C CYS A 21 -13.47 7.78 -4.49
N GLY A 22 -12.16 7.82 -4.33
CA GLY A 22 -11.33 6.66 -4.14
C GLY A 22 -11.22 6.30 -2.66
N PHE A 23 -10.41 5.28 -2.37
CA PHE A 23 -10.22 4.78 -1.02
C PHE A 23 -8.75 4.52 -0.75
N LEU A 24 -8.29 4.97 0.41
CA LEU A 24 -6.97 4.62 0.96
C LEU A 24 -7.19 3.65 2.12
N PHE A 25 -6.60 2.46 1.99
CA PHE A 25 -6.57 1.42 3.02
C PHE A 25 -5.19 1.41 3.66
N GLU A 26 -5.13 1.58 4.96
CA GLU A 26 -3.89 1.60 5.72
C GLU A 26 -3.96 0.57 6.85
N GLU A 27 -3.10 -0.45 6.79
CA GLU A 27 -2.95 -1.36 7.93
C GLU A 27 -2.36 -0.62 9.12
N LYS A 28 -2.81 -0.97 10.31
CA LYS A 28 -2.18 -0.49 11.54
C LYS A 28 -0.97 -1.35 11.88
N GLN A 29 0.10 -0.69 12.32
CA GLN A 29 1.31 -1.40 12.72
C GLN A 29 0.99 -2.38 13.85
N ARG A 30 1.34 -3.64 13.64
CA ARG A 30 1.18 -4.69 14.64
C ARG A 30 2.26 -4.58 15.73
N PRO A 31 1.96 -4.97 16.98
CA PRO A 31 2.97 -5.06 18.01
C PRO A 31 4.10 -6.05 17.65
N ASN A 32 5.30 -5.82 18.16
CA ASN A 32 6.44 -6.69 17.95
C ASN A 32 6.17 -8.13 18.44
N HIS A 33 6.88 -9.08 17.86
CA HIS A 33 6.85 -10.49 18.27
C HIS A 33 7.82 -10.73 19.41
N ILE A 34 7.36 -11.38 20.47
CA ILE A 34 8.22 -11.78 21.61
C ILE A 34 9.19 -12.87 21.16
N ILE A 35 10.45 -12.74 21.58
CA ILE A 35 11.46 -13.81 21.52
C ILE A 35 11.32 -14.63 22.82
N ARG A 36 10.62 -15.76 22.74
CA ARG A 36 10.24 -16.54 23.90
C ARG A 36 11.42 -16.92 24.78
N ASP A 37 12.50 -17.43 24.19
CA ASP A 37 13.69 -17.86 24.91
C ASP A 37 14.33 -16.73 25.73
N MET A 38 14.31 -15.50 25.20
CA MET A 38 14.85 -14.32 25.90
C MET A 38 13.96 -13.87 27.05
N VAL A 39 12.65 -13.93 26.86
CA VAL A 39 11.67 -13.61 27.91
C VAL A 39 11.81 -14.60 29.08
N ASP A 40 11.97 -15.88 28.79
CA ASP A 40 12.16 -16.93 29.79
C ASP A 40 13.53 -16.78 30.46
N PHE A 41 14.58 -16.47 29.71
CA PHE A 41 15.94 -16.24 30.25
C PHE A 41 16.00 -15.09 31.27
N TYR A 42 15.39 -13.95 30.91
CA TYR A 42 15.32 -12.76 31.79
C TYR A 42 14.20 -12.84 32.82
N LYS A 43 13.44 -13.96 32.86
CA LYS A 43 12.30 -14.18 33.78
C LYS A 43 11.29 -13.03 33.74
N VAL A 44 10.98 -12.52 32.50
CA VAL A 44 10.08 -11.41 32.30
C VAL A 44 8.66 -11.79 32.74
N PRO A 45 8.03 -11.04 33.67
CA PRO A 45 6.66 -11.31 34.09
C PRO A 45 5.65 -11.13 32.94
N VAL A 46 4.59 -11.95 32.92
CA VAL A 46 3.56 -11.94 31.87
C VAL A 46 2.91 -10.57 31.70
N TYR A 47 2.72 -9.82 32.78
CA TYR A 47 2.10 -8.49 32.72
C TYR A 47 2.96 -7.43 32.00
N GLU A 48 4.29 -7.63 31.87
CA GLU A 48 5.20 -6.77 31.12
C GLU A 48 5.15 -7.02 29.60
N LEU A 49 4.72 -8.21 29.16
CA LEU A 49 4.80 -8.62 27.77
C LEU A 49 4.10 -7.64 26.81
N ASN A 50 2.97 -7.07 27.23
CA ASN A 50 2.24 -6.12 26.40
C ASN A 50 3.00 -4.80 26.21
N ARG A 51 3.66 -4.29 27.24
CA ARG A 51 4.53 -3.10 27.15
C ARG A 51 5.72 -3.37 26.24
N ILE A 52 6.36 -4.54 26.41
CA ILE A 52 7.52 -4.96 25.61
C ILE A 52 7.13 -5.11 24.14
N LYS A 53 5.99 -5.73 23.82
CA LYS A 53 5.48 -5.81 22.45
C LYS A 53 5.27 -4.44 21.80
N ASN A 54 4.94 -3.43 22.59
CA ASN A 54 4.76 -2.05 22.14
C ASN A 54 6.03 -1.18 22.21
N GLY A 55 7.19 -1.81 22.33
CA GLY A 55 8.49 -1.14 22.21
C GLY A 55 9.16 -0.75 23.52
N ALA A 56 8.58 -1.05 24.70
CA ALA A 56 9.21 -0.72 25.98
C ALA A 56 10.39 -1.67 26.30
N ASP A 57 11.42 -1.10 26.89
CA ASP A 57 12.49 -1.89 27.54
C ASP A 57 11.96 -2.55 28.81
N PHE A 58 12.63 -3.61 29.27
CA PHE A 58 12.34 -4.29 30.52
C PHE A 58 13.40 -3.94 31.57
N VAL A 59 12.96 -3.66 32.79
CA VAL A 59 13.87 -3.42 33.92
C VAL A 59 13.74 -4.60 34.89
N THR A 60 14.85 -5.29 35.17
CA THR A 60 14.87 -6.40 36.09
C THR A 60 14.70 -5.95 37.55
N SER A 61 14.45 -6.86 38.48
CA SER A 61 14.37 -6.57 39.91
C SER A 61 15.66 -5.97 40.49
N GLU A 62 16.79 -6.18 39.81
CA GLU A 62 18.12 -5.69 40.21
C GLU A 62 18.44 -4.31 39.58
N GLY A 63 17.52 -3.76 38.80
CA GLY A 63 17.64 -2.45 38.13
C GLY A 63 18.39 -2.50 36.79
N GLU A 64 18.71 -3.68 36.25
CA GLU A 64 19.32 -3.83 34.95
C GLU A 64 18.25 -3.52 33.84
N VAL A 65 18.61 -2.68 32.87
CA VAL A 65 17.75 -2.37 31.73
C VAL A 65 18.05 -3.31 30.58
N ILE A 66 17.07 -4.11 30.19
CA ILE A 66 17.13 -5.00 29.03
C ILE A 66 16.46 -4.31 27.84
N PRO A 67 17.22 -3.92 26.80
CA PRO A 67 16.68 -3.23 25.64
C PRO A 67 15.65 -4.06 24.87
N ASN A 68 14.60 -3.42 24.37
CA ASN A 68 13.48 -4.04 23.66
C ASN A 68 13.91 -4.99 22.53
N HIS A 69 14.90 -4.59 21.72
CA HIS A 69 15.39 -5.39 20.60
C HIS A 69 16.00 -6.74 21.01
N ARG A 70 16.35 -6.95 22.27
CA ARG A 70 16.79 -8.25 22.80
C ARG A 70 15.62 -9.17 23.12
N LEU A 71 14.44 -8.60 23.37
CA LEU A 71 13.24 -9.32 23.80
C LEU A 71 12.21 -9.50 22.69
N THR A 72 12.36 -8.75 21.58
CA THR A 72 11.38 -8.74 20.50
C THR A 72 12.03 -8.79 19.11
N ARG A 73 11.24 -9.24 18.15
CA ARG A 73 11.50 -9.07 16.72
C ARG A 73 10.43 -8.12 16.16
N PRO A 74 10.79 -7.21 15.24
CA PRO A 74 9.82 -6.34 14.59
C PRO A 74 8.71 -7.16 13.92
N SER A 75 7.48 -6.68 14.01
CA SER A 75 6.40 -7.19 13.17
C SER A 75 6.57 -6.68 11.73
N ALA A 76 5.84 -7.28 10.79
CA ALA A 76 5.80 -6.80 9.42
C ALA A 76 5.42 -5.32 9.36
N PRO A 77 6.00 -4.54 8.44
CA PRO A 77 5.54 -3.20 8.14
C PRO A 77 4.06 -3.19 7.77
N ALA A 78 3.33 -2.18 8.22
CA ALA A 78 1.95 -1.96 7.82
C ALA A 78 1.88 -1.67 6.31
N ARG A 79 0.94 -2.30 5.62
CA ARG A 79 0.75 -2.15 4.17
C ARG A 79 -0.29 -1.09 3.88
N LYS A 80 -0.13 -0.42 2.72
CA LYS A 80 -1.06 0.60 2.25
C LYS A 80 -1.49 0.33 0.81
N TYR A 81 -2.78 0.45 0.57
CA TYR A 81 -3.38 0.30 -0.76
C TYR A 81 -4.27 1.50 -1.07
N ALA A 82 -4.11 2.09 -2.25
CA ALA A 82 -4.99 3.14 -2.75
C ALA A 82 -5.74 2.67 -3.99
N TYR A 83 -7.04 2.96 -4.04
CA TYR A 83 -7.92 2.70 -5.18
C TYR A 83 -8.51 4.00 -5.70
N CYS A 84 -8.19 4.35 -6.95
CA CYS A 84 -8.63 5.55 -7.64
C CYS A 84 -9.19 5.18 -9.01
N SER A 85 -10.52 5.25 -9.17
CA SER A 85 -11.19 4.96 -10.44
C SER A 85 -12.24 6.01 -10.74
N ASP A 86 -12.57 6.18 -12.02
CA ASP A 86 -13.51 7.18 -12.53
C ASP A 86 -13.12 8.60 -12.14
N THR A 87 -11.94 9.04 -12.56
CA THR A 87 -11.46 10.38 -12.23
C THR A 87 -10.70 11.04 -13.37
N ILE A 88 -10.92 12.32 -13.54
CA ILE A 88 -9.99 13.15 -14.31
C ILE A 88 -8.62 13.19 -13.62
N TYR A 89 -7.55 13.47 -14.37
CA TYR A 89 -6.21 13.65 -13.81
C TYR A 89 -6.21 14.62 -12.62
N ARG A 90 -5.78 14.14 -11.45
CA ARG A 90 -5.79 14.88 -10.18
C ARG A 90 -4.45 14.76 -9.44
N PRO A 91 -3.46 15.60 -9.76
CA PRO A 91 -2.18 15.60 -9.04
C PRO A 91 -2.31 15.95 -7.55
N GLU A 92 -3.43 16.54 -7.12
CA GLU A 92 -3.66 16.92 -5.72
C GLU A 92 -3.78 15.72 -4.78
N ILE A 93 -4.04 14.51 -5.31
CA ILE A 93 -4.11 13.30 -4.48
C ILE A 93 -2.73 12.74 -4.10
N VAL A 94 -1.67 13.20 -4.76
CA VAL A 94 -0.29 12.67 -4.59
C VAL A 94 0.13 12.63 -3.13
N GLU A 95 -0.04 13.71 -2.39
CA GLU A 95 0.36 13.77 -0.98
C GLU A 95 -0.43 12.79 -0.10
N GLN A 96 -1.71 12.55 -0.43
CA GLN A 96 -2.56 11.63 0.35
C GLN A 96 -2.17 10.17 0.14
N ILE A 97 -1.69 9.80 -1.05
CA ILE A 97 -1.33 8.43 -1.41
C ILE A 97 0.18 8.18 -1.40
N LYS A 98 0.95 9.11 -0.85
CA LYS A 98 2.41 9.03 -0.86
C LYS A 98 2.93 7.75 -0.21
N GLY A 99 3.80 7.06 -0.93
CA GLY A 99 4.47 5.84 -0.46
C GLY A 99 3.56 4.63 -0.25
N VAL A 100 2.36 4.60 -0.85
CA VAL A 100 1.52 3.39 -0.79
C VAL A 100 2.21 2.21 -1.47
N ASP A 101 1.99 1.01 -0.96
CA ASP A 101 2.60 -0.21 -1.50
C ASP A 101 2.01 -0.58 -2.86
N LEU A 102 0.70 -0.36 -3.03
CA LEU A 102 -0.03 -0.61 -4.26
C LEU A 102 -1.01 0.52 -4.54
N LEU A 103 -0.93 1.09 -5.74
CA LEU A 103 -1.91 2.01 -6.28
C LEU A 103 -2.67 1.33 -7.42
N PHE A 104 -3.99 1.19 -7.30
CA PHE A 104 -4.86 1.01 -8.47
C PHE A 104 -5.30 2.38 -8.96
N HIS A 105 -5.06 2.68 -10.24
CA HIS A 105 -5.53 3.91 -10.86
C HIS A 105 -6.16 3.61 -12.22
N GLU A 106 -7.28 4.30 -12.54
CA GLU A 106 -7.81 4.21 -13.88
C GLU A 106 -6.78 4.70 -14.92
N ALA A 107 -6.87 4.14 -16.12
CA ALA A 107 -6.08 4.53 -17.29
C ALA A 107 -6.94 4.31 -18.55
N THR A 108 -8.05 5.03 -18.62
CA THR A 108 -9.09 4.80 -19.63
C THR A 108 -8.56 5.06 -21.05
N PHE A 109 -7.60 5.97 -21.21
CA PHE A 109 -7.11 6.41 -22.52
C PHE A 109 -5.57 6.41 -22.62
N ALA A 110 -5.07 6.31 -23.85
CA ALA A 110 -3.67 6.62 -24.16
C ALA A 110 -3.44 8.15 -24.15
N GLN A 111 -2.18 8.58 -24.05
CA GLN A 111 -1.82 10.00 -24.00
C GLN A 111 -2.25 10.76 -25.25
N THR A 112 -2.30 10.12 -26.40
CA THR A 112 -2.78 10.70 -27.65
C THR A 112 -4.25 11.13 -27.58
N GLU A 113 -5.03 10.53 -26.67
CA GLU A 113 -6.44 10.83 -26.44
C GLU A 113 -6.65 11.75 -25.21
N GLN A 114 -5.63 12.49 -24.76
CA GLN A 114 -5.68 13.31 -23.54
C GLN A 114 -6.83 14.32 -23.54
N VAL A 115 -7.14 14.93 -24.68
CA VAL A 115 -8.27 15.87 -24.82
C VAL A 115 -9.57 15.17 -24.48
N ARG A 116 -9.78 13.98 -25.05
CA ARG A 116 -10.97 13.17 -24.80
C ARG A 116 -11.04 12.69 -23.36
N ALA A 117 -9.92 12.25 -22.77
CA ALA A 117 -9.85 11.89 -21.37
C ALA A 117 -10.36 13.03 -20.48
N ARG A 118 -9.90 14.25 -20.72
CA ARG A 118 -10.35 15.44 -20.01
C ARG A 118 -11.85 15.72 -20.19
N GLU A 119 -12.37 15.64 -21.43
CA GLU A 119 -13.79 15.89 -21.74
C GLU A 119 -14.71 14.85 -21.10
N THR A 120 -14.26 13.60 -21.00
CA THR A 120 -15.03 12.52 -20.41
C THR A 120 -14.76 12.32 -18.91
N HIS A 121 -13.90 13.12 -18.30
CA HIS A 121 -13.48 13.08 -16.89
C HIS A 121 -12.75 11.79 -16.53
N HIS A 122 -11.85 11.36 -17.39
CA HIS A 122 -10.97 10.21 -17.19
C HIS A 122 -9.49 10.60 -17.27
N THR A 123 -8.64 9.63 -16.97
CA THR A 123 -7.19 9.78 -16.92
C THR A 123 -6.51 8.99 -18.05
N THR A 124 -5.38 9.47 -18.57
CA THR A 124 -4.55 8.69 -19.49
C THR A 124 -3.58 7.78 -18.74
N ALA A 125 -3.07 6.73 -19.41
CA ALA A 125 -2.08 5.82 -18.84
C ALA A 125 -0.80 6.56 -18.39
N ALA A 126 -0.31 7.51 -19.20
CA ALA A 126 0.82 8.36 -18.85
C ALA A 126 0.55 9.23 -17.60
N GLN A 127 -0.66 9.78 -17.47
CA GLN A 127 -1.05 10.58 -16.31
C GLN A 127 -1.16 9.75 -15.04
N ALA A 128 -1.73 8.54 -15.12
CA ALA A 128 -1.78 7.59 -14.00
C ALA A 128 -0.37 7.23 -13.51
N ALA A 129 0.54 6.94 -14.45
CA ALA A 129 1.95 6.66 -14.15
C ALA A 129 2.67 7.89 -13.55
N GLN A 130 2.36 9.11 -13.99
CA GLN A 130 2.93 10.32 -13.41
C GLN A 130 2.46 10.55 -11.96
N ILE A 131 1.20 10.24 -11.64
CA ILE A 131 0.71 10.24 -10.25
C ILE A 131 1.48 9.22 -9.41
N ALA A 132 1.64 7.99 -9.91
CA ALA A 132 2.36 6.93 -9.22
C ALA A 132 3.82 7.31 -8.94
N LEU A 133 4.51 7.90 -9.94
CA LEU A 133 5.89 8.38 -9.81
C LEU A 133 5.99 9.49 -8.75
N ASN A 134 5.14 10.51 -8.84
CA ASN A 134 5.17 11.65 -7.94
C ASN A 134 4.81 11.26 -6.49
N ALA A 135 3.93 10.27 -6.33
CA ALA A 135 3.53 9.73 -5.03
C ALA A 135 4.52 8.69 -4.49
N GLU A 136 5.57 8.36 -5.22
CA GLU A 136 6.57 7.37 -4.80
C GLU A 136 5.94 6.02 -4.40
N VAL A 137 4.88 5.59 -5.12
CA VAL A 137 4.23 4.31 -4.85
C VAL A 137 5.18 3.15 -5.18
N LYS A 138 5.00 1.98 -4.58
CA LYS A 138 5.88 0.84 -4.88
C LYS A 138 5.44 0.09 -6.14
N GLN A 139 4.14 0.00 -6.40
CA GLN A 139 3.58 -0.64 -7.59
C GLN A 139 2.32 0.08 -8.05
N LEU A 140 2.16 0.20 -9.36
CA LEU A 140 0.96 0.72 -10.03
C LEU A 140 0.23 -0.41 -10.75
N VAL A 141 -1.06 -0.50 -10.53
CA VAL A 141 -2.00 -1.30 -11.33
C VAL A 141 -2.88 -0.35 -12.10
N ILE A 142 -2.83 -0.41 -13.42
CA ILE A 142 -3.73 0.36 -14.27
C ILE A 142 -4.91 -0.49 -14.73
N GLY A 143 -6.08 0.11 -14.82
CA GLY A 143 -7.32 -0.56 -15.21
C GLY A 143 -8.37 0.41 -15.71
N HIS A 144 -9.63 -0.05 -15.85
CA HIS A 144 -10.73 0.76 -16.36
C HIS A 144 -10.49 1.26 -17.78
N PHE A 145 -10.08 0.34 -18.66
CA PHE A 145 -9.72 0.67 -20.04
C PHE A 145 -10.94 0.95 -20.91
N SER A 146 -10.82 1.89 -21.87
CA SER A 146 -11.86 2.09 -22.88
C SER A 146 -11.96 0.87 -23.79
N ALA A 147 -13.18 0.43 -24.07
CA ALA A 147 -13.46 -0.68 -25.00
C ALA A 147 -12.95 -0.47 -26.46
N ARG A 148 -12.41 0.70 -26.77
CA ARG A 148 -11.76 0.98 -28.06
C ARG A 148 -10.39 0.29 -28.22
N TYR A 149 -9.75 -0.09 -27.10
CA TYR A 149 -8.47 -0.79 -27.12
C TYR A 149 -8.71 -2.30 -27.14
N GLU A 150 -8.45 -2.94 -28.28
CA GLU A 150 -8.45 -4.39 -28.41
C GLU A 150 -7.20 -4.99 -27.74
N ASP A 151 -6.10 -4.22 -27.70
CA ASP A 151 -4.83 -4.54 -27.03
C ASP A 151 -4.44 -3.43 -26.06
N GLU A 152 -4.57 -3.70 -24.78
CA GLU A 152 -4.21 -2.79 -23.70
C GLU A 152 -2.69 -2.65 -23.49
N SER A 153 -1.88 -3.41 -24.23
CA SER A 153 -0.41 -3.31 -24.16
C SER A 153 0.10 -1.90 -24.50
N VAL A 154 -0.62 -1.18 -25.35
CA VAL A 154 -0.33 0.23 -25.69
C VAL A 154 -0.36 1.10 -24.43
N LEU A 155 -1.38 0.91 -23.56
CA LEU A 155 -1.54 1.65 -22.32
C LEU A 155 -0.45 1.25 -21.30
N LEU A 156 -0.15 -0.06 -21.22
CA LEU A 156 0.92 -0.56 -20.35
C LEU A 156 2.28 0.02 -20.75
N ASN A 157 2.64 -0.03 -22.02
CA ASN A 157 3.92 0.46 -22.52
C ASN A 157 4.09 1.96 -22.24
N GLU A 158 3.02 2.73 -22.42
CA GLU A 158 3.01 4.16 -22.16
C GLU A 158 3.20 4.46 -20.66
N ALA A 159 2.48 3.77 -19.79
CA ALA A 159 2.60 3.93 -18.36
C ALA A 159 3.96 3.44 -17.85
N ALA A 160 4.43 2.26 -18.28
CA ALA A 160 5.68 1.66 -17.85
C ALA A 160 6.92 2.46 -18.29
N ALA A 161 6.82 3.23 -19.37
CA ALA A 161 7.88 4.15 -19.78
C ALA A 161 8.13 5.28 -18.76
N ILE A 162 7.11 5.64 -17.95
CA ILE A 162 7.18 6.66 -16.90
C ILE A 162 7.40 6.00 -15.53
N PHE A 163 6.66 4.93 -15.24
CA PHE A 163 6.73 4.20 -13.99
C PHE A 163 6.86 2.68 -14.26
N PRO A 164 8.09 2.13 -14.27
CA PRO A 164 8.35 0.74 -14.68
C PRO A 164 7.60 -0.34 -13.88
N GLN A 165 7.30 -0.08 -12.60
CA GLN A 165 6.56 -1.00 -11.73
C GLN A 165 5.04 -0.95 -12.00
N THR A 166 4.66 -0.90 -13.28
CA THR A 166 3.26 -0.87 -13.72
C THR A 166 2.83 -2.23 -14.26
N VAL A 167 1.62 -2.66 -13.89
CA VAL A 167 0.97 -3.86 -14.43
C VAL A 167 -0.47 -3.55 -14.86
N LEU A 168 -0.99 -4.34 -15.81
CA LEU A 168 -2.40 -4.27 -16.21
C LEU A 168 -3.27 -5.03 -15.21
N ALA A 169 -4.39 -4.44 -14.82
CA ALA A 169 -5.44 -5.17 -14.15
C ALA A 169 -6.07 -6.20 -15.10
N ARG A 170 -6.31 -7.40 -14.59
CA ARG A 170 -7.01 -8.49 -15.29
C ARG A 170 -8.12 -9.01 -14.41
N GLU A 171 -9.19 -9.50 -15.03
CA GLU A 171 -10.26 -10.18 -14.30
C GLU A 171 -9.70 -11.39 -13.53
N ASN A 172 -10.13 -11.56 -12.30
CA ASN A 172 -9.65 -12.60 -11.36
C ASN A 172 -8.15 -12.52 -11.02
N MET A 173 -7.47 -11.42 -11.32
CA MET A 173 -6.08 -11.20 -10.91
C MET A 173 -5.99 -11.03 -9.40
N CYS A 174 -5.09 -11.79 -8.78
CA CYS A 174 -4.76 -11.63 -7.37
C CYS A 174 -3.36 -11.01 -7.25
N ILE A 175 -3.24 -9.89 -6.56
CA ILE A 175 -1.95 -9.23 -6.28
C ILE A 175 -1.71 -9.31 -4.79
N THR A 176 -0.59 -9.91 -4.40
CA THR A 176 -0.17 -9.95 -3.01
C THR A 176 0.80 -8.82 -2.72
N ILE A 177 0.43 -7.95 -1.78
CA ILE A 177 1.32 -6.88 -1.30
C ILE A 177 2.29 -7.50 -0.30
N ASN A 178 3.49 -7.85 -0.76
CA ASN A 178 4.54 -8.41 0.08
C ASN A 178 5.53 -7.33 0.49
N ASN A 179 5.53 -6.97 1.78
CA ASN A 179 6.59 -6.15 2.38
C ASN A 179 7.71 -7.00 3.01
N TYR A 180 7.74 -8.29 2.69
CA TYR A 180 8.72 -9.22 3.24
C TYR A 180 9.80 -9.58 2.22
N THR A 181 11.02 -9.22 2.52
CA THR A 181 12.17 -10.07 2.27
C THR A 181 12.29 -11.05 3.45
N ASP A 182 11.28 -11.89 3.67
CA ASP A 182 11.44 -13.00 4.59
C ASP A 182 12.15 -14.12 3.84
N THR A 183 13.45 -14.24 4.07
CA THR A 183 14.30 -15.34 3.60
C THR A 183 14.09 -16.61 4.44
N ARG A 184 12.95 -16.77 5.10
CA ARG A 184 12.60 -18.03 5.74
C ARG A 184 11.68 -18.79 4.80
N ASP A 185 12.24 -19.86 4.23
CA ASP A 185 11.49 -20.89 3.54
C ASP A 185 10.27 -21.26 4.37
N TYR A 186 9.10 -21.04 3.80
CA TYR A 186 7.85 -21.57 4.32
C TYR A 186 7.91 -23.08 4.03
N ASP A 187 8.30 -23.86 5.02
CA ASP A 187 8.17 -25.33 4.98
C ASP A 187 6.68 -25.65 5.23
N PRO A 188 5.92 -26.06 4.21
CA PRO A 188 4.53 -26.47 4.40
C PRO A 188 4.52 -27.88 4.99
N LEU A 189 4.27 -28.01 6.30
CA LEU A 189 3.79 -29.26 6.88
C LEU A 189 2.31 -29.45 6.60
#